data_42dfc47e3fa571cde98c61bc1fc23545
#
_entry.id   42dfc47e3fa571cde98c61bc1fc23545
#
_cell.length_a   1.000
_cell.length_b   1.000
_cell.length_c   1.000
_cell.angle_alpha   90.00
_cell.angle_beta   90.00
_cell.angle_gamma   90.00
#
_symmetry.space_group_name_H-M   'P 1'
#
loop_
_entity.id
_entity.type
_entity.pdbx_description
1 polymer ?
#
loop_
_entity_poly.entity_id
_entity_poly.type
_entity_poly.pdbx_seq_one_letter_code
_entity_poly.pdbx_strand_id
1 'polypeptide(L)'
;MRTEFKHPELEDKEIIRNFLQKEHNRNCEMTFANIYLWSRTIFPLKYAIVEDTICFLSENEDHAVTFPVGAGDKKKVIELLKEEWKKEGRKLKLRLVTEEQFLKLQEMYGDDLEISYNRDYADYVYETEKLIQLSGKKYHGKKNHINRFIANHPNWQYEPITKENVAECIAMAEEWGIKNGCDTDKEKQQELSVTIQGLNMLEELDLKGGLIRAEGQVIAFTFGESVTDDTFVIHVEKAFAEIQGAYPMINREFLKAEAAEYLYVNREEDTGSEGLRKAKLSYHPAFLIEKGFVTLGD
;
A
#
# COMPACT_ATOMS: atom_id res chain seq x y z
N MET A 1 -1.54 -21.84 25.95
CA MET A 1 -1.62 -22.29 24.55
C MET A 1 -0.75 -21.35 23.77
N ARG A 2 0.08 -21.81 22.83
CA ARG A 2 0.92 -20.90 22.02
C ARG A 2 0.11 -20.41 20.82
N THR A 3 0.19 -19.11 20.52
CA THR A 3 -0.45 -18.53 19.34
C THR A 3 0.19 -19.13 18.07
N GLU A 4 -0.64 -19.70 17.21
CA GLU A 4 -0.19 -20.34 15.99
C GLU A 4 -0.28 -19.35 14.83
N PHE A 5 0.89 -18.91 14.36
CA PHE A 5 1.03 -18.02 13.20
C PHE A 5 1.27 -18.83 11.93
N LYS A 6 0.54 -18.54 10.86
CA LYS A 6 0.71 -19.16 9.54
C LYS A 6 0.86 -18.10 8.43
N HIS A 7 1.49 -18.48 7.31
CA HIS A 7 1.56 -17.61 6.14
C HIS A 7 0.18 -17.42 5.52
N PRO A 8 -0.13 -16.21 5.01
CA PRO A 8 -1.37 -15.97 4.29
C PRO A 8 -1.34 -16.69 2.93
N GLU A 9 -2.39 -17.47 2.65
CA GLU A 9 -2.64 -18.13 1.37
C GLU A 9 -3.87 -17.52 0.69
N LEU A 10 -4.10 -17.80 -0.61
CA LEU A 10 -5.26 -17.26 -1.34
C LEU A 10 -6.58 -17.66 -0.72
N GLU A 11 -6.66 -18.87 -0.19
CA GLU A 11 -7.84 -19.40 0.50
C GLU A 11 -8.17 -18.62 1.77
N ASP A 12 -7.21 -17.91 2.34
CA ASP A 12 -7.39 -17.09 3.54
C ASP A 12 -7.96 -15.68 3.21
N LYS A 13 -8.11 -15.33 1.93
CA LYS A 13 -8.52 -13.99 1.47
C LYS A 13 -9.77 -13.49 2.19
N GLU A 14 -10.83 -14.27 2.13
CA GLU A 14 -12.12 -13.86 2.67
C GLU A 14 -12.08 -13.71 4.22
N ILE A 15 -11.41 -14.62 4.91
CA ILE A 15 -11.31 -14.53 6.38
C ILE A 15 -10.48 -13.32 6.79
N ILE A 16 -9.34 -13.06 6.13
CA ILE A 16 -8.49 -11.90 6.43
C ILE A 16 -9.24 -10.59 6.15
N ARG A 17 -9.87 -10.46 4.99
CA ARG A 17 -10.68 -9.28 4.63
C ARG A 17 -11.79 -8.99 5.64
N ASN A 18 -12.51 -10.02 6.07
CA ASN A 18 -13.57 -9.88 7.05
C ASN A 18 -13.08 -9.31 8.40
N PHE A 19 -11.84 -9.57 8.79
CA PHE A 19 -11.24 -8.93 9.96
C PHE A 19 -10.81 -7.50 9.68
N LEU A 20 -10.14 -7.24 8.56
CA LEU A 20 -9.65 -5.91 8.20
C LEU A 20 -10.78 -4.89 8.06
N GLN A 21 -11.91 -5.29 7.50
CA GLN A 21 -13.10 -4.44 7.32
C GLN A 21 -13.82 -4.08 8.63
N LYS A 22 -13.51 -4.74 9.75
CA LYS A 22 -14.10 -4.39 11.07
C LYS A 22 -13.54 -3.07 11.64
N GLU A 23 -12.48 -2.54 11.08
CA GLU A 23 -11.91 -1.26 11.48
C GLU A 23 -11.74 -0.35 10.27
N HIS A 24 -12.05 0.94 10.44
CA HIS A 24 -11.89 1.94 9.39
C HIS A 24 -10.44 2.45 9.36
N ASN A 25 -9.52 1.57 8.97
CA ASN A 25 -8.09 1.89 8.89
C ASN A 25 -7.67 2.06 7.43
N ARG A 26 -7.24 3.26 7.08
CA ARG A 26 -6.88 3.65 5.70
C ARG A 26 -5.45 3.36 5.32
N ASN A 27 -4.64 2.73 6.19
CA ASN A 27 -3.25 2.45 5.84
C ASN A 27 -3.14 1.35 4.76
N CYS A 28 -2.14 1.42 3.90
CA CYS A 28 -2.02 0.56 2.73
C CYS A 28 -1.82 -0.92 3.08
N GLU A 29 -1.27 -1.24 4.25
CA GLU A 29 -1.06 -2.61 4.72
C GLU A 29 -2.35 -3.30 5.18
N MET A 30 -3.48 -2.58 5.23
CA MET A 30 -4.78 -3.14 5.62
C MET A 30 -5.59 -3.68 4.44
N THR A 31 -4.91 -4.18 3.41
CA THR A 31 -5.52 -4.89 2.29
C THR A 31 -4.95 -6.29 2.14
N PHE A 32 -5.77 -7.21 1.61
CA PHE A 32 -5.31 -8.58 1.41
C PHE A 32 -4.24 -8.67 0.32
N ALA A 33 -4.36 -7.89 -0.74
CA ALA A 33 -3.36 -7.92 -1.81
C ALA A 33 -1.99 -7.46 -1.34
N ASN A 34 -1.91 -6.38 -0.54
CA ASN A 34 -0.65 -5.94 0.07
C ASN A 34 -0.06 -7.05 0.95
N ILE A 35 -0.85 -7.58 1.91
CA ILE A 35 -0.43 -8.66 2.80
C ILE A 35 0.07 -9.87 2.00
N TYR A 36 -0.68 -10.34 1.00
CA TYR A 36 -0.36 -11.52 0.23
C TYR A 36 0.90 -11.35 -0.63
N LEU A 37 0.98 -10.25 -1.38
CA LEU A 37 2.07 -9.99 -2.31
C LEU A 37 3.40 -9.77 -1.58
N TRP A 38 3.40 -8.94 -0.52
CA TRP A 38 4.62 -8.62 0.19
C TRP A 38 5.08 -9.72 1.15
N SER A 39 4.17 -10.56 1.69
CA SER A 39 4.55 -11.66 2.59
C SER A 39 5.49 -12.69 1.97
N ARG A 40 5.59 -12.71 0.64
CA ARG A 40 6.43 -13.62 -0.14
C ARG A 40 7.74 -13.01 -0.61
N THR A 41 8.12 -11.88 -0.05
CA THR A 41 9.32 -11.10 -0.42
C THR A 41 10.27 -10.94 0.75
N ILE A 42 11.00 -9.81 0.80
CA ILE A 42 11.84 -9.40 1.94
C ILE A 42 11.04 -9.00 3.19
N PHE A 43 9.72 -8.89 3.08
CA PHE A 43 8.85 -8.59 4.22
C PHE A 43 8.00 -9.80 4.61
N PRO A 44 8.64 -10.97 4.91
CA PRO A 44 7.90 -12.17 5.23
C PRO A 44 7.05 -11.92 6.49
N LEU A 45 5.79 -12.26 6.38
CA LEU A 45 4.86 -12.13 7.49
C LEU A 45 3.95 -13.35 7.61
N LYS A 46 3.50 -13.57 8.85
CA LYS A 46 2.50 -14.56 9.22
C LYS A 46 1.32 -13.88 9.88
N TYR A 47 0.18 -14.51 9.90
CA TYR A 47 -0.98 -14.03 10.66
C TYR A 47 -1.49 -15.06 11.64
N ALA A 48 -2.13 -14.58 12.69
CA ALA A 48 -2.89 -15.40 13.62
C ALA A 48 -4.25 -14.78 13.93
N ILE A 49 -5.25 -15.63 14.13
CA ILE A 49 -6.56 -15.22 14.64
C ILE A 49 -6.64 -15.62 16.12
N VAL A 50 -6.82 -14.63 16.98
CA VAL A 50 -6.85 -14.80 18.43
C VAL A 50 -8.03 -14.02 18.99
N GLU A 51 -8.92 -14.65 19.76
CA GLU A 51 -10.03 -13.99 20.46
C GLU A 51 -10.84 -13.03 19.56
N ASP A 52 -11.25 -13.48 18.37
CA ASP A 52 -11.96 -12.68 17.35
C ASP A 52 -11.20 -11.40 16.92
N THR A 53 -9.87 -11.48 16.90
CA THR A 53 -9.00 -10.49 16.27
C THR A 53 -7.98 -11.18 15.36
N ILE A 54 -7.45 -10.43 14.40
CA ILE A 54 -6.31 -10.83 13.56
C ILE A 54 -5.13 -9.94 13.86
N CYS A 55 -3.93 -10.52 13.88
CA CYS A 55 -2.67 -9.79 13.94
C CYS A 55 -1.64 -10.43 13.00
N PHE A 56 -0.69 -9.60 12.53
CA PHE A 56 0.34 -10.02 11.59
C PHE A 56 1.70 -9.91 12.24
N LEU A 57 2.47 -10.98 12.20
CA LEU A 57 3.82 -11.11 12.74
C LEU A 57 4.82 -10.91 11.62
N SER A 58 5.74 -9.96 11.76
CA SER A 58 6.94 -9.85 10.92
C SER A 58 7.93 -10.97 11.27
N GLU A 59 8.40 -11.71 10.28
CA GLU A 59 9.45 -12.71 10.47
C GLU A 59 10.87 -12.12 10.40
N ASN A 60 10.98 -10.82 10.21
CA ASN A 60 12.26 -10.11 10.31
C ASN A 60 12.79 -10.12 11.75
N GLU A 61 14.04 -9.69 11.94
CA GLU A 61 14.75 -9.77 13.24
C GLU A 61 14.00 -9.13 14.42
N ASP A 62 13.15 -8.14 14.15
CA ASP A 62 12.37 -7.45 15.19
C ASP A 62 11.19 -8.27 15.74
N HIS A 63 10.72 -9.30 15.00
CA HIS A 63 9.56 -10.11 15.34
C HIS A 63 8.37 -9.29 15.87
N ALA A 64 8.17 -8.12 15.28
CA ALA A 64 7.12 -7.21 15.69
C ALA A 64 5.75 -7.66 15.14
N VAL A 65 4.71 -7.41 15.93
CA VAL A 65 3.32 -7.77 15.59
C VAL A 65 2.52 -6.50 15.30
N THR A 66 1.56 -6.54 14.38
CA THR A 66 0.64 -5.42 14.20
C THR A 66 -0.32 -5.30 15.38
N PHE A 67 -0.90 -4.12 15.58
CA PHE A 67 -2.00 -3.96 16.52
C PHE A 67 -3.15 -4.92 16.12
N PRO A 68 -3.78 -5.66 17.08
CA PRO A 68 -4.86 -6.61 16.76
C PRO A 68 -6.08 -5.89 16.17
N VAL A 69 -6.60 -6.41 15.05
CA VAL A 69 -7.76 -5.88 14.32
C VAL A 69 -8.93 -6.83 14.42
N GLY A 70 -10.12 -6.35 14.74
CA GLY A 70 -11.32 -7.19 14.87
C GLY A 70 -12.25 -6.75 16.00
N ALA A 71 -13.26 -7.57 16.30
CA ALA A 71 -14.26 -7.28 17.31
C ALA A 71 -13.85 -7.71 18.75
N GLY A 72 -12.82 -8.55 18.88
CA GLY A 72 -12.38 -9.11 20.15
C GLY A 72 -11.68 -8.13 21.08
N ASP A 73 -11.40 -8.59 22.31
CA ASP A 73 -10.69 -7.81 23.32
C ASP A 73 -9.20 -7.68 22.99
N LYS A 74 -8.84 -6.54 22.44
CA LYS A 74 -7.47 -6.23 21.98
C LYS A 74 -6.47 -6.24 23.13
N LYS A 75 -6.86 -5.74 24.31
CA LYS A 75 -5.98 -5.76 25.50
C LYS A 75 -5.66 -7.19 25.92
N LYS A 76 -6.67 -8.05 25.98
CA LYS A 76 -6.48 -9.47 26.29
C LYS A 76 -5.53 -10.14 25.30
N VAL A 77 -5.69 -9.89 24.01
CA VAL A 77 -4.81 -10.45 22.97
C VAL A 77 -3.38 -9.94 23.13
N ILE A 78 -3.19 -8.64 23.35
CA ILE A 78 -1.86 -8.05 23.55
C ILE A 78 -1.20 -8.66 24.80
N GLU A 79 -1.93 -8.85 25.90
CA GLU A 79 -1.37 -9.49 27.09
C GLU A 79 -0.99 -10.96 26.86
N LEU A 80 -1.77 -11.72 26.08
CA LEU A 80 -1.41 -13.09 25.69
C LEU A 80 -0.10 -13.11 24.89
N LEU A 81 0.03 -12.21 23.92
CA LEU A 81 1.26 -12.08 23.12
C LEU A 81 2.44 -11.63 23.99
N LYS A 82 2.26 -10.67 24.91
CA LYS A 82 3.31 -10.25 25.85
C LYS A 82 3.84 -11.42 26.66
N GLU A 83 2.94 -12.25 27.22
CA GLU A 83 3.34 -13.43 27.98
C GLU A 83 4.10 -14.46 27.13
N GLU A 84 3.74 -14.64 25.85
CA GLU A 84 4.43 -15.53 24.94
C GLU A 84 5.83 -15.02 24.61
N TRP A 85 5.98 -13.75 24.25
CA TRP A 85 7.28 -13.11 23.97
C TRP A 85 8.18 -13.11 25.20
N LYS A 86 7.63 -12.89 26.39
CA LYS A 86 8.37 -12.94 27.67
C LYS A 86 8.95 -14.33 27.94
N LYS A 87 8.24 -15.42 27.64
CA LYS A 87 8.76 -16.79 27.73
C LYS A 87 9.95 -17.05 26.80
N GLU A 88 10.04 -16.31 25.71
CA GLU A 88 11.16 -16.34 24.76
C GLU A 88 12.28 -15.33 25.11
N GLY A 89 12.17 -14.64 26.26
CA GLY A 89 13.13 -13.63 26.70
C GLY A 89 13.07 -12.32 25.91
N ARG A 90 11.93 -12.02 25.28
CA ARG A 90 11.72 -10.84 24.44
C ARG A 90 10.62 -9.94 24.99
N LYS A 91 10.69 -8.65 24.64
CA LYS A 91 9.58 -7.72 24.83
C LYS A 91 8.69 -7.73 23.58
N LEU A 92 7.37 -7.60 23.76
CA LEU A 92 6.47 -7.45 22.63
C LEU A 92 6.67 -6.08 22.00
N LYS A 93 6.96 -6.08 20.71
CA LYS A 93 7.04 -4.87 19.89
C LYS A 93 5.85 -4.84 18.93
N LEU A 94 5.07 -3.77 18.96
CA LEU A 94 4.03 -3.52 17.98
C LEU A 94 4.60 -2.66 16.84
N ARG A 95 4.16 -2.94 15.60
CA ARG A 95 4.59 -2.25 14.37
C ARG A 95 3.40 -1.66 13.62
N LEU A 96 3.66 -0.69 12.76
CA LEU A 96 2.68 -0.03 11.91
C LEU A 96 1.52 0.56 12.73
N VAL A 97 1.82 0.95 13.97
CA VAL A 97 0.82 1.52 14.89
C VAL A 97 0.49 2.93 14.41
N THR A 98 -0.78 3.17 14.07
CA THR A 98 -1.29 4.49 13.72
C THR A 98 -1.53 5.33 14.96
N GLU A 99 -1.73 6.65 14.80
CA GLU A 99 -2.05 7.54 15.92
C GLU A 99 -3.31 7.08 16.68
N GLU A 100 -4.37 6.68 15.97
CA GLU A 100 -5.60 6.18 16.61
C GLU A 100 -5.36 4.92 17.44
N GLN A 101 -4.54 3.98 16.93
CA GLN A 101 -4.18 2.77 17.66
C GLN A 101 -3.27 3.07 18.84
N PHE A 102 -2.40 4.07 18.72
CA PHE A 102 -1.54 4.50 19.83
C PHE A 102 -2.35 5.10 20.97
N LEU A 103 -3.36 5.93 20.69
CA LEU A 103 -4.29 6.44 21.70
C LEU A 103 -5.01 5.30 22.43
N LYS A 104 -5.46 4.27 21.71
CA LYS A 104 -6.04 3.07 22.33
C LYS A 104 -5.04 2.34 23.24
N LEU A 105 -3.77 2.28 22.84
CA LEU A 105 -2.71 1.70 23.69
C LEU A 105 -2.48 2.52 24.95
N GLN A 106 -2.48 3.84 24.88
CA GLN A 106 -2.36 4.72 26.04
C GLN A 106 -3.54 4.55 27.01
N GLU A 107 -4.76 4.40 26.49
CA GLU A 107 -5.93 4.08 27.33
C GLU A 107 -5.78 2.73 28.07
N MET A 108 -5.10 1.75 27.46
CA MET A 108 -4.91 0.41 28.03
C MET A 108 -3.74 0.34 29.03
N TYR A 109 -2.66 1.07 28.77
CA TYR A 109 -1.35 0.92 29.44
C TYR A 109 -0.85 2.19 30.11
N GLY A 110 -1.52 3.32 29.96
CA GLY A 110 -1.11 4.62 30.53
C GLY A 110 -0.31 5.49 29.56
N ASP A 111 -0.13 6.73 29.98
CA ASP A 111 0.47 7.79 29.16
C ASP A 111 2.00 7.70 29.03
N ASP A 112 2.65 6.83 29.81
CA ASP A 112 4.12 6.64 29.76
C ASP A 112 4.58 5.83 28.54
N LEU A 113 3.64 5.34 27.71
CA LEU A 113 3.98 4.67 26.46
C LEU A 113 4.54 5.65 25.44
N GLU A 114 5.59 5.21 24.76
CA GLU A 114 6.21 5.97 23.68
C GLU A 114 5.99 5.27 22.33
N ILE A 115 5.73 6.07 21.29
CA ILE A 115 5.71 5.62 19.91
C ILE A 115 6.88 6.23 19.14
N SER A 116 7.58 5.41 18.37
CA SER A 116 8.62 5.86 17.45
C SER A 116 8.08 5.82 16.02
N TYR A 117 7.66 6.97 15.52
CA TYR A 117 7.23 7.09 14.12
C TYR A 117 8.41 7.02 13.17
N ASN A 118 8.20 6.35 12.03
CA ASN A 118 9.15 6.36 10.93
C ASN A 118 8.52 7.10 9.74
N ARG A 119 9.07 8.27 9.42
CA ARG A 119 8.58 9.12 8.33
C ARG A 119 8.59 8.41 6.96
N ASP A 120 9.49 7.46 6.77
CA ASP A 120 9.66 6.73 5.51
C ASP A 120 8.52 5.75 5.25
N TYR A 121 7.78 5.37 6.32
CA TYR A 121 6.60 4.49 6.24
C TYR A 121 5.27 5.24 6.23
N ALA A 122 5.28 6.57 6.26
CA ALA A 122 4.04 7.34 6.26
C ALA A 122 3.35 7.31 4.89
N ASP A 123 2.07 6.89 4.87
CA ASP A 123 1.27 6.89 3.64
C ASP A 123 0.84 8.29 3.26
N TYR A 124 0.79 8.53 1.97
CA TYR A 124 0.30 9.79 1.39
C TYR A 124 -1.15 9.65 0.95
N VAL A 125 -2.05 10.35 1.62
CA VAL A 125 -3.48 10.34 1.33
C VAL A 125 -3.92 11.65 0.68
N TYR A 126 -4.68 11.52 -0.40
CA TYR A 126 -5.14 12.66 -1.21
C TYR A 126 -6.65 12.65 -1.35
N GLU A 127 -7.27 13.83 -1.51
CA GLU A 127 -8.65 13.91 -1.96
C GLU A 127 -8.73 13.49 -3.44
N THR A 128 -9.52 12.46 -3.73
CA THR A 128 -9.64 11.86 -5.07
C THR A 128 -10.03 12.89 -6.11
N GLU A 129 -11.03 13.70 -5.84
CA GLU A 129 -11.51 14.73 -6.75
C GLU A 129 -10.40 15.73 -7.13
N LYS A 130 -9.51 16.09 -6.17
CA LYS A 130 -8.41 17.02 -6.46
C LYS A 130 -7.37 16.42 -7.39
N LEU A 131 -7.09 15.11 -7.27
CA LEU A 131 -6.19 14.40 -8.18
C LEU A 131 -6.80 14.25 -9.59
N ILE A 132 -8.10 14.02 -9.69
CA ILE A 132 -8.82 13.92 -10.96
C ILE A 132 -8.87 15.27 -11.66
N GLN A 133 -9.28 16.32 -10.98
CA GLN A 133 -9.52 17.63 -11.58
C GLN A 133 -8.23 18.42 -11.81
N LEU A 134 -7.23 18.25 -10.94
CA LEU A 134 -5.98 19.04 -10.95
C LEU A 134 -6.24 20.55 -11.10
N SER A 135 -7.24 21.03 -10.39
CA SER A 135 -7.69 22.43 -10.48
C SER A 135 -6.95 23.32 -9.48
N GLY A 136 -6.82 24.61 -9.84
CA GLY A 136 -6.16 25.61 -9.01
C GLY A 136 -4.64 25.73 -9.25
N LYS A 137 -4.09 26.85 -8.75
CA LYS A 137 -2.70 27.26 -9.02
C LYS A 137 -1.66 26.21 -8.62
N LYS A 138 -1.89 25.50 -7.52
CA LYS A 138 -0.95 24.51 -6.99
C LYS A 138 -0.78 23.27 -7.90
N TYR A 139 -1.79 22.95 -8.71
CA TYR A 139 -1.76 21.81 -9.65
C TYR A 139 -1.40 22.22 -11.08
N HIS A 140 -1.15 23.52 -11.34
CA HIS A 140 -0.89 24.02 -12.70
C HIS A 140 0.24 23.29 -13.40
N GLY A 141 1.32 22.93 -12.68
CA GLY A 141 2.41 22.14 -13.23
C GLY A 141 1.96 20.75 -13.71
N LYS A 142 1.16 20.04 -12.90
CA LYS A 142 0.63 18.72 -13.25
C LYS A 142 -0.30 18.78 -14.46
N LYS A 143 -1.19 19.76 -14.47
CA LYS A 143 -2.10 20.00 -15.59
C LYS A 143 -1.34 20.31 -16.90
N ASN A 144 -0.28 21.11 -16.82
CA ASN A 144 0.57 21.40 -17.98
C ASN A 144 1.28 20.16 -18.51
N HIS A 145 1.75 19.26 -17.64
CA HIS A 145 2.34 17.99 -18.06
C HIS A 145 1.32 17.11 -18.80
N ILE A 146 0.10 17.02 -18.29
CA ILE A 146 -0.99 16.28 -18.96
C ILE A 146 -1.36 16.90 -20.31
N ASN A 147 -1.52 18.23 -20.37
CA ASN A 147 -1.86 18.91 -21.62
C ASN A 147 -0.78 18.70 -22.69
N ARG A 148 0.49 18.70 -22.28
CA ARG A 148 1.62 18.44 -23.18
C ARG A 148 1.66 16.99 -23.63
N PHE A 149 1.35 16.03 -22.71
CA PHE A 149 1.22 14.63 -23.08
C PHE A 149 0.15 14.43 -24.16
N ILE A 150 -1.06 14.99 -23.97
CA ILE A 150 -2.17 14.89 -24.93
C ILE A 150 -1.80 15.51 -26.28
N ALA A 151 -1.08 16.65 -26.27
CA ALA A 151 -0.64 17.30 -27.50
C ALA A 151 0.40 16.49 -28.27
N ASN A 152 1.31 15.81 -27.57
CA ASN A 152 2.38 15.01 -28.16
C ASN A 152 1.91 13.62 -28.59
N HIS A 153 0.85 13.09 -27.98
CA HIS A 153 0.32 11.75 -28.21
C HIS A 153 -1.20 11.82 -28.51
N PRO A 154 -1.63 12.36 -29.66
CA PRO A 154 -3.07 12.57 -29.93
C PRO A 154 -3.87 11.28 -30.00
N ASN A 155 -3.23 10.14 -30.22
CA ASN A 155 -3.85 8.81 -30.31
C ASN A 155 -3.71 8.00 -29.00
N TRP A 156 -3.44 8.65 -27.88
CA TRP A 156 -3.39 7.96 -26.59
C TRP A 156 -4.75 7.38 -26.21
N GLN A 157 -4.73 6.28 -25.47
CA GLN A 157 -5.93 5.61 -24.97
C GLN A 157 -5.72 5.17 -23.54
N TYR A 158 -6.77 5.26 -22.71
CA TYR A 158 -6.85 4.56 -21.44
C TYR A 158 -7.61 3.26 -21.65
N GLU A 159 -7.09 2.16 -21.10
CA GLU A 159 -7.72 0.84 -21.15
C GLU A 159 -7.70 0.23 -19.73
N PRO A 160 -8.77 -0.47 -19.30
CA PRO A 160 -8.66 -1.34 -18.14
C PRO A 160 -7.68 -2.49 -18.45
N ILE A 161 -6.94 -2.96 -17.45
CA ILE A 161 -6.10 -4.14 -17.61
C ILE A 161 -7.00 -5.38 -17.59
N THR A 162 -6.83 -6.24 -18.58
CA THR A 162 -7.58 -7.49 -18.78
C THR A 162 -6.62 -8.64 -19.08
N LYS A 163 -7.14 -9.86 -19.16
CA LYS A 163 -6.34 -11.04 -19.57
C LYS A 163 -5.69 -10.91 -20.95
N GLU A 164 -6.33 -10.13 -21.84
CA GLU A 164 -5.86 -9.93 -23.21
C GLU A 164 -4.67 -8.98 -23.31
N ASN A 165 -4.58 -8.00 -22.41
CA ASN A 165 -3.52 -6.95 -22.47
C ASN A 165 -2.53 -6.97 -21.30
N VAL A 166 -2.74 -7.77 -20.27
CA VAL A 166 -1.85 -7.83 -19.10
C VAL A 166 -0.41 -8.21 -19.47
N ALA A 167 -0.21 -9.05 -20.48
CA ALA A 167 1.12 -9.42 -20.95
C ALA A 167 1.93 -8.22 -21.47
N GLU A 168 1.27 -7.22 -22.06
CA GLU A 168 1.90 -5.97 -22.49
C GLU A 168 2.30 -5.11 -21.28
N CYS A 169 1.51 -5.10 -20.21
CA CYS A 169 1.87 -4.42 -18.96
C CYS A 169 3.07 -5.08 -18.29
N ILE A 170 3.16 -6.42 -18.31
CA ILE A 170 4.32 -7.16 -17.79
C ILE A 170 5.58 -6.82 -18.59
N ALA A 171 5.50 -6.85 -19.93
CA ALA A 171 6.63 -6.46 -20.78
C ALA A 171 7.09 -5.02 -20.52
N MET A 172 6.13 -4.08 -20.34
CA MET A 172 6.42 -2.70 -19.95
C MET A 172 7.09 -2.63 -18.56
N ALA A 173 6.64 -3.43 -17.58
CA ALA A 173 7.22 -3.48 -16.26
C ALA A 173 8.68 -3.98 -16.29
N GLU A 174 8.98 -5.01 -17.08
CA GLU A 174 10.32 -5.55 -17.28
C GLU A 174 11.25 -4.51 -17.91
N GLU A 175 10.79 -3.83 -18.98
CA GLU A 175 11.55 -2.75 -19.61
C GLU A 175 11.78 -1.57 -18.64
N TRP A 176 10.76 -1.19 -17.87
CA TRP A 176 10.87 -0.19 -16.81
C TRP A 176 11.91 -0.61 -15.78
N GLY A 177 11.93 -1.90 -15.38
CA GLY A 177 12.91 -2.45 -14.45
C GLY A 177 14.35 -2.32 -14.95
N ILE A 178 14.62 -2.65 -16.21
CA ILE A 178 15.94 -2.48 -16.83
C ILE A 178 16.38 -1.01 -16.81
N LYS A 179 15.49 -0.10 -17.22
CA LYS A 179 15.77 1.35 -17.24
C LYS A 179 16.02 1.95 -15.86
N ASN A 180 15.48 1.34 -14.79
CA ASN A 180 15.60 1.84 -13.42
C ASN A 180 16.59 1.06 -12.55
N GLY A 181 17.37 0.12 -13.14
CA GLY A 181 18.45 -0.59 -12.46
C GLY A 181 17.98 -1.68 -11.49
N CYS A 182 16.85 -2.31 -11.77
CA CYS A 182 16.35 -3.43 -10.97
C CYS A 182 17.27 -4.66 -11.03
N ASP A 183 18.13 -4.78 -12.01
CA ASP A 183 19.13 -5.84 -12.18
C ASP A 183 20.28 -5.75 -11.16
N THR A 184 20.55 -4.56 -10.62
CA THR A 184 21.65 -4.27 -9.70
C THR A 184 21.22 -3.92 -8.29
N ASP A 185 19.92 -3.67 -8.08
CA ASP A 185 19.33 -3.28 -6.80
C ASP A 185 18.30 -4.32 -6.34
N LYS A 186 18.62 -5.03 -5.25
CA LYS A 186 17.80 -6.13 -4.76
C LYS A 186 16.39 -5.69 -4.31
N GLU A 187 16.25 -4.50 -3.72
CA GLU A 187 14.95 -3.99 -3.27
C GLU A 187 14.07 -3.67 -4.47
N LYS A 188 14.62 -2.97 -5.46
CA LYS A 188 13.90 -2.69 -6.72
C LYS A 188 13.55 -3.95 -7.51
N GLN A 189 14.44 -4.95 -7.50
CA GLN A 189 14.17 -6.24 -8.11
C GLN A 189 12.96 -6.92 -7.47
N GLN A 190 12.84 -6.83 -6.15
CA GLN A 190 11.70 -7.41 -5.44
C GLN A 190 10.42 -6.61 -5.66
N GLU A 191 10.49 -5.29 -5.66
CA GLU A 191 9.34 -4.44 -6.03
C GLU A 191 8.85 -4.78 -7.45
N LEU A 192 9.75 -5.00 -8.40
CA LEU A 192 9.40 -5.45 -9.75
C LEU A 192 8.74 -6.84 -9.73
N SER A 193 9.26 -7.77 -8.95
CA SER A 193 8.68 -9.10 -8.79
C SER A 193 7.27 -9.04 -8.22
N VAL A 194 7.03 -8.23 -7.19
CA VAL A 194 5.70 -7.96 -6.61
C VAL A 194 4.77 -7.33 -7.65
N THR A 195 5.27 -6.38 -8.42
CA THR A 195 4.52 -5.73 -9.50
C THR A 195 4.04 -6.75 -10.54
N ILE A 196 4.94 -7.62 -11.02
CA ILE A 196 4.61 -8.66 -12.00
C ILE A 196 3.65 -9.69 -11.41
N GLN A 197 3.85 -10.09 -10.15
CA GLN A 197 2.94 -11.00 -9.47
C GLN A 197 1.54 -10.39 -9.32
N GLY A 198 1.43 -9.12 -8.94
CA GLY A 198 0.16 -8.40 -8.86
C GLY A 198 -0.56 -8.33 -10.20
N LEU A 199 0.17 -8.04 -11.29
CA LEU A 199 -0.40 -8.06 -12.66
C LEU A 199 -0.94 -9.44 -13.05
N ASN A 200 -0.23 -10.52 -12.71
CA ASN A 200 -0.68 -11.87 -13.00
C ASN A 200 -1.89 -12.32 -12.16
N MET A 201 -2.17 -11.65 -11.04
CA MET A 201 -3.16 -12.07 -10.05
C MET A 201 -4.26 -11.02 -9.84
N LEU A 202 -4.49 -10.14 -10.81
CA LEU A 202 -5.49 -9.07 -10.67
C LEU A 202 -6.87 -9.59 -10.28
N GLU A 203 -7.33 -10.67 -10.93
CA GLU A 203 -8.64 -11.25 -10.65
C GLU A 203 -8.67 -11.97 -9.30
N GLU A 204 -7.66 -12.79 -8.99
CA GLU A 204 -7.60 -13.56 -7.75
C GLU A 204 -7.49 -12.66 -6.51
N LEU A 205 -6.87 -11.50 -6.67
CA LEU A 205 -6.72 -10.50 -5.60
C LEU A 205 -7.80 -9.40 -5.64
N ASP A 206 -8.74 -9.45 -6.60
CA ASP A 206 -9.78 -8.44 -6.84
C ASP A 206 -9.21 -7.02 -7.08
N LEU A 207 -8.04 -6.95 -7.69
CA LEU A 207 -7.40 -5.69 -8.03
C LEU A 207 -8.03 -5.06 -9.28
N LYS A 208 -8.17 -3.74 -9.25
CA LYS A 208 -8.51 -2.94 -10.43
C LYS A 208 -7.21 -2.47 -11.08
N GLY A 209 -7.11 -2.63 -12.39
CA GLY A 209 -5.93 -2.22 -13.15
C GLY A 209 -6.28 -1.34 -14.33
N GLY A 210 -5.40 -0.40 -14.66
CA GLY A 210 -5.53 0.46 -15.82
C GLY A 210 -4.19 0.73 -16.50
N LEU A 211 -4.20 0.94 -17.80
CA LEU A 211 -3.02 1.27 -18.59
C LEU A 211 -3.25 2.49 -19.49
N ILE A 212 -2.17 3.13 -19.87
CA ILE A 212 -2.14 4.14 -20.96
C ILE A 212 -1.38 3.54 -22.13
N ARG A 213 -2.03 3.58 -23.29
CA ARG A 213 -1.41 3.25 -24.57
C ARG A 213 -1.15 4.52 -25.37
N ALA A 214 0.04 4.64 -25.93
CA ALA A 214 0.40 5.70 -26.88
C ALA A 214 1.22 5.09 -28.01
N GLU A 215 0.98 5.55 -29.23
CA GLU A 215 1.66 5.03 -30.44
C GLU A 215 1.60 3.48 -30.56
N GLY A 216 0.50 2.88 -30.07
CA GLY A 216 0.29 1.44 -30.08
C GLY A 216 1.01 0.65 -28.97
N GLN A 217 1.76 1.32 -28.09
CA GLN A 217 2.51 0.67 -26.99
C GLN A 217 1.96 1.05 -25.61
N VAL A 218 2.00 0.12 -24.66
CA VAL A 218 1.75 0.42 -23.24
C VAL A 218 2.92 1.21 -22.68
N ILE A 219 2.65 2.42 -22.20
CA ILE A 219 3.67 3.36 -21.70
C ILE A 219 3.54 3.65 -20.20
N ALA A 220 2.41 3.29 -19.62
CA ALA A 220 2.14 3.41 -18.19
C ALA A 220 1.05 2.42 -17.78
N PHE A 221 1.12 1.95 -16.55
CA PHE A 221 0.05 1.18 -15.92
C PHE A 221 0.01 1.42 -14.42
N THR A 222 -1.11 1.04 -13.81
CA THR A 222 -1.34 1.12 -12.37
C THR A 222 -2.34 0.06 -11.95
N PHE A 223 -2.30 -0.35 -10.69
CA PHE A 223 -3.36 -1.15 -10.09
C PHE A 223 -3.51 -0.86 -8.59
N GLY A 224 -4.70 -1.18 -8.08
CA GLY A 224 -5.06 -0.97 -6.69
C GLY A 224 -6.39 -1.56 -6.33
N GLU A 225 -6.84 -1.33 -5.10
CA GLU A 225 -8.09 -1.83 -4.54
C GLU A 225 -8.69 -0.85 -3.52
N SER A 226 -9.92 -1.09 -3.07
CA SER A 226 -10.49 -0.37 -1.93
C SER A 226 -9.87 -0.87 -0.62
N VAL A 227 -9.50 0.04 0.28
CA VAL A 227 -9.05 -0.30 1.64
C VAL A 227 -10.16 -0.05 2.66
N THR A 228 -10.97 0.99 2.46
CA THR A 228 -12.19 1.26 3.23
C THR A 228 -13.32 1.67 2.28
N ASP A 229 -14.50 1.90 2.80
CA ASP A 229 -15.65 2.41 2.03
C ASP A 229 -15.42 3.80 1.41
N ASP A 230 -14.51 4.59 1.97
CA ASP A 230 -14.21 5.95 1.52
C ASP A 230 -12.82 6.12 0.91
N THR A 231 -11.97 5.09 0.93
CA THR A 231 -10.56 5.19 0.52
C THR A 231 -10.16 4.06 -0.43
N PHE A 232 -9.60 4.44 -1.57
CA PHE A 232 -8.96 3.54 -2.52
C PHE A 232 -7.43 3.59 -2.34
N VAL A 233 -6.73 2.47 -2.45
CA VAL A 233 -5.27 2.41 -2.42
C VAL A 233 -4.69 2.07 -3.80
N ILE A 234 -3.68 2.80 -4.22
CA ILE A 234 -2.87 2.50 -5.41
C ILE A 234 -1.60 1.81 -4.94
N HIS A 235 -1.46 0.51 -5.23
CA HIS A 235 -0.30 -0.29 -4.85
C HIS A 235 0.88 -0.07 -5.78
N VAL A 236 0.60 0.02 -7.08
CA VAL A 236 1.65 0.17 -8.10
C VAL A 236 1.23 1.22 -9.11
N GLU A 237 2.15 2.10 -9.45
CA GLU A 237 2.01 3.05 -10.54
C GLU A 237 3.37 3.15 -11.27
N LYS A 238 3.44 2.70 -12.51
CA LYS A 238 4.63 2.70 -13.34
C LYS A 238 4.38 3.44 -14.64
N ALA A 239 5.35 4.24 -15.06
CA ALA A 239 5.34 4.91 -16.36
C ALA A 239 6.78 5.13 -16.85
N PHE A 240 6.97 5.24 -18.15
CA PHE A 240 8.25 5.65 -18.70
C PHE A 240 8.51 7.14 -18.42
N ALA A 241 9.53 7.43 -17.62
CA ALA A 241 9.84 8.78 -17.14
C ALA A 241 10.22 9.75 -18.26
N GLU A 242 10.80 9.23 -19.35
CA GLU A 242 11.15 9.98 -20.56
C GLU A 242 9.91 10.46 -21.33
N ILE A 243 8.73 9.84 -21.13
CA ILE A 243 7.49 10.30 -21.74
C ILE A 243 6.84 11.33 -20.82
N GLN A 244 7.04 12.58 -21.17
CA GLN A 244 6.57 13.70 -20.36
C GLN A 244 5.05 13.65 -20.12
N GLY A 245 4.67 13.58 -18.86
CA GLY A 245 3.26 13.59 -18.46
C GLY A 245 2.62 12.20 -18.36
N ALA A 246 3.34 11.10 -18.62
CA ALA A 246 2.81 9.74 -18.52
C ALA A 246 2.33 9.41 -17.08
N TYR A 247 3.14 9.67 -16.04
CA TYR A 247 2.73 9.47 -14.64
C TYR A 247 1.46 10.24 -14.24
N PRO A 248 1.36 11.58 -14.40
CA PRO A 248 0.12 12.26 -14.05
C PRO A 248 -1.06 11.86 -14.95
N MET A 249 -0.81 11.37 -16.15
CA MET A 249 -1.86 10.90 -17.04
C MET A 249 -2.48 9.59 -16.56
N ILE A 250 -1.65 8.57 -16.27
CA ILE A 250 -2.16 7.29 -15.77
C ILE A 250 -2.86 7.48 -14.42
N ASN A 251 -2.27 8.26 -13.51
CA ASN A 251 -2.89 8.55 -12.21
C ASN A 251 -4.30 9.14 -12.38
N ARG A 252 -4.43 10.20 -13.19
CA ARG A 252 -5.72 10.87 -13.38
C ARG A 252 -6.76 9.96 -14.04
N GLU A 253 -6.41 9.30 -15.13
CA GLU A 253 -7.39 8.50 -15.89
C GLU A 253 -7.82 7.24 -15.13
N PHE A 254 -6.91 6.61 -14.42
CA PHE A 254 -7.24 5.48 -13.55
C PHE A 254 -8.19 5.90 -12.42
N LEU A 255 -7.92 7.01 -11.74
CA LEU A 255 -8.79 7.48 -10.67
C LEU A 255 -10.19 7.87 -11.17
N LYS A 256 -10.29 8.41 -12.37
CA LYS A 256 -11.60 8.67 -13.00
C LYS A 256 -12.39 7.40 -13.27
N ALA A 257 -11.71 6.35 -13.70
CA ALA A 257 -12.35 5.09 -14.09
C ALA A 257 -12.72 4.23 -12.89
N GLU A 258 -11.84 4.13 -11.90
CA GLU A 258 -11.92 3.09 -10.87
C GLU A 258 -12.09 3.62 -9.43
N ALA A 259 -11.83 4.89 -9.19
CA ALA A 259 -11.81 5.43 -7.83
C ALA A 259 -12.60 6.73 -7.64
N ALA A 260 -13.38 7.17 -8.64
CA ALA A 260 -14.10 8.45 -8.58
C ALA A 260 -15.14 8.54 -7.45
N GLU A 261 -15.64 7.41 -6.97
CA GLU A 261 -16.62 7.32 -5.87
C GLU A 261 -15.99 7.42 -4.48
N TYR A 262 -14.66 7.21 -4.36
CA TYR A 262 -13.96 7.28 -3.08
C TYR A 262 -13.58 8.72 -2.76
N LEU A 263 -13.71 9.08 -1.48
CA LEU A 263 -13.33 10.41 -0.99
C LEU A 263 -11.82 10.60 -1.04
N TYR A 264 -11.07 9.55 -0.71
CA TYR A 264 -9.63 9.56 -0.60
C TYR A 264 -8.96 8.50 -1.47
N VAL A 265 -7.70 8.83 -1.83
CA VAL A 265 -6.77 7.89 -2.44
C VAL A 265 -5.50 7.83 -1.59
N ASN A 266 -5.17 6.64 -1.11
CA ASN A 266 -3.87 6.35 -0.51
C ASN A 266 -2.91 5.91 -1.62
N ARG A 267 -1.74 6.56 -1.72
CA ARG A 267 -0.69 6.22 -2.70
C ARG A 267 0.56 5.69 -2.02
N GLU A 268 0.39 5.06 -0.87
CA GLU A 268 1.43 4.40 -0.06
C GLU A 268 2.57 5.34 0.36
N GLU A 269 3.63 4.81 0.96
CA GLU A 269 4.78 5.52 1.48
C GLU A 269 5.81 5.87 0.41
N ASP A 270 6.86 6.61 0.80
CA ASP A 270 7.99 6.96 -0.08
C ASP A 270 9.26 6.13 0.16
N THR A 271 9.23 5.21 1.13
CA THR A 271 10.34 4.32 1.51
C THR A 271 11.70 5.01 1.71
N GLY A 272 11.70 6.30 2.09
CA GLY A 272 12.91 7.11 2.27
C GLY A 272 13.52 7.66 0.97
N SER A 273 12.92 7.38 -0.20
CA SER A 273 13.39 7.92 -1.48
C SER A 273 13.05 9.41 -1.62
N GLU A 274 14.07 10.28 -1.63
CA GLU A 274 13.88 11.74 -1.76
C GLU A 274 13.14 12.11 -3.05
N GLY A 275 13.43 11.43 -4.15
CA GLY A 275 12.78 11.66 -5.44
C GLY A 275 11.28 11.32 -5.39
N LEU A 276 10.94 10.17 -4.82
CA LEU A 276 9.56 9.72 -4.65
C LEU A 276 8.81 10.61 -3.66
N ARG A 277 9.45 10.98 -2.53
CA ARG A 277 8.93 11.95 -1.56
C ARG A 277 8.57 13.27 -2.20
N LYS A 278 9.48 13.85 -2.97
CA LYS A 278 9.24 15.10 -3.69
C LYS A 278 8.09 14.95 -4.70
N ALA A 279 8.04 13.85 -5.43
CA ALA A 279 6.98 13.56 -6.37
C ALA A 279 5.62 13.48 -5.66
N LYS A 280 5.50 12.71 -4.57
CA LYS A 280 4.26 12.56 -3.78
C LYS A 280 3.83 13.88 -3.15
N LEU A 281 4.72 14.63 -2.50
CA LEU A 281 4.41 15.95 -1.93
C LEU A 281 3.94 16.96 -2.99
N SER A 282 4.41 16.86 -4.23
CA SER A 282 4.01 17.77 -5.31
C SER A 282 2.54 17.62 -5.74
N TYR A 283 1.85 16.59 -5.27
CA TYR A 283 0.40 16.40 -5.44
C TYR A 283 -0.41 16.92 -4.25
N HIS A 284 0.24 17.52 -3.24
CA HIS A 284 -0.39 18.14 -2.08
C HIS A 284 -1.33 17.19 -1.32
N PRO A 285 -0.80 16.21 -0.60
CA PRO A 285 -1.60 15.27 0.17
C PRO A 285 -2.52 16.02 1.15
N ALA A 286 -3.71 15.48 1.37
CA ALA A 286 -4.65 15.99 2.35
C ALA A 286 -4.12 15.77 3.77
N PHE A 287 -3.55 14.59 4.01
CA PHE A 287 -2.85 14.22 5.24
C PHE A 287 -1.89 13.07 4.97
N LEU A 288 -1.07 12.75 5.97
CA LEU A 288 -0.24 11.55 6.01
C LEU A 288 -0.79 10.62 7.08
N ILE A 289 -0.71 9.31 6.83
CA ILE A 289 -0.93 8.29 7.88
C ILE A 289 0.43 7.93 8.42
N GLU A 290 0.76 8.48 9.58
CA GLU A 290 1.99 8.14 10.28
C GLU A 290 1.86 6.76 10.92
N LYS A 291 2.92 5.98 10.82
CA LYS A 291 3.01 4.60 11.35
C LYS A 291 4.27 4.46 12.19
N GLY A 292 4.12 3.86 13.35
CA GLY A 292 5.23 3.77 14.31
C GLY A 292 5.37 2.41 14.95
N PHE A 293 6.36 2.34 15.82
CA PHE A 293 6.66 1.20 16.67
C PHE A 293 6.42 1.54 18.13
N VAL A 294 5.80 0.61 18.86
CA VAL A 294 5.59 0.68 20.30
C VAL A 294 6.17 -0.57 20.94
N THR A 295 7.04 -0.41 21.95
CA THR A 295 7.55 -1.53 22.73
C THR A 295 6.81 -1.58 24.06
N LEU A 296 6.13 -2.69 24.31
CA LEU A 296 5.41 -2.89 25.56
C LEU A 296 6.37 -3.47 26.61
N GLY A 297 6.52 -2.75 27.71
CA GLY A 297 7.28 -3.17 28.87
C GLY A 297 6.62 -4.32 29.64
N ASP A 298 7.28 -4.74 30.72
CA ASP A 298 6.77 -5.77 31.66
C ASP A 298 5.49 -5.35 32.37
#